data_1e8195fdf3f9b08d2df98d4b709d84e7
#
_entry.id   1e8195fdf3f9b08d2df98d4b709d84e7
#
_cell.length_a   1.000
_cell.length_b   1.000
_cell.length_c   1.000
_cell.angle_alpha   90.00
_cell.angle_beta   90.00
_cell.angle_gamma   90.00
#
_symmetry.space_group_name_H-M   'P 1'
#
loop_
_entity.id
_entity.type
_entity.pdbx_description
1 polymer ?
#
loop_
_entity_poly.entity_id
_entity_poly.type
_entity_poly.pdbx_seq_one_letter_code
_entity_poly.pdbx_strand_id
1 'polypeptide(L)'
;MRRKIVMVLLAAALTASLVISGCSKQGSETTKVRIGEVTRSLFYAPQYVAIEKGFFKDEGIEIELTTTPGGDKTMTALLSSVVDVALVGSETSIYVHQQGADDEVINFAQLTQTDGTFLVARQKDDSFDWSKLKGSVFLGQRVGGMPQMVGEFALKKNNIQPHEDLELIQNVDFGNIPAAFASGTGDYVQLFEPTASIFEREGTGYVIASFGTESGNLPYTVFMAKESYLKKNNAVVQSFTNAVYKAQQWVEGNDAAAIAKVVAPYFDGVDEDIMISSIDRYKQQGSYSLDPIIDEQEWNNLLDVMESAGELKTRVEHNKIVNLTYARKALE
;
A
#
# COMPACT_ATOMS: atom_id res chain seq x y z
N MET A 1 78.48 11.36 -13.95
CA MET A 1 77.68 10.62 -12.94
C MET A 1 76.43 11.37 -12.44
N ARG A 2 76.44 12.69 -12.25
CA ARG A 2 75.26 13.45 -11.74
C ARG A 2 74.01 13.46 -12.67
N ARG A 3 74.21 13.45 -14.00
CA ARG A 3 73.08 13.44 -14.96
C ARG A 3 72.25 12.11 -15.02
N LYS A 4 72.86 10.96 -14.71
CA LYS A 4 72.19 9.66 -14.70
C LYS A 4 71.36 9.44 -13.43
N ILE A 5 71.79 10.04 -12.31
CA ILE A 5 71.04 9.96 -11.01
C ILE A 5 69.77 10.83 -11.09
N VAL A 6 69.80 11.98 -11.74
CA VAL A 6 68.61 12.84 -11.91
C VAL A 6 67.55 12.19 -12.80
N MET A 7 67.93 11.44 -13.85
CA MET A 7 66.97 10.70 -14.69
C MET A 7 66.31 9.53 -13.98
N VAL A 8 67.02 8.85 -13.08
CA VAL A 8 66.42 7.72 -12.34
C VAL A 8 65.44 8.23 -11.25
N LEU A 9 65.71 9.38 -10.63
CA LEU A 9 64.81 10.01 -9.66
C LEU A 9 63.55 10.61 -10.32
N LEU A 10 63.62 11.10 -11.54
CA LEU A 10 62.42 11.56 -12.30
C LEU A 10 61.56 10.39 -12.78
N ALA A 11 62.16 9.24 -13.15
CA ALA A 11 61.40 8.05 -13.51
C ALA A 11 60.66 7.41 -12.32
N ALA A 12 61.28 7.43 -11.13
CA ALA A 12 60.67 6.95 -9.90
C ALA A 12 59.50 7.84 -9.38
N ALA A 13 59.58 9.16 -9.64
CA ALA A 13 58.47 10.09 -9.31
C ALA A 13 57.27 9.97 -10.23
N LEU A 14 57.46 9.59 -11.50
CA LEU A 14 56.34 9.37 -12.45
C LEU A 14 55.57 8.06 -12.21
N THR A 15 56.24 7.03 -11.66
CA THR A 15 55.58 5.75 -11.35
C THR A 15 54.81 5.78 -10.02
N ALA A 16 55.14 6.67 -9.11
CA ALA A 16 54.43 6.85 -7.83
C ALA A 16 53.09 7.61 -8.00
N SER A 17 52.89 8.36 -9.08
CA SER A 17 51.68 9.13 -9.35
C SER A 17 50.54 8.32 -9.98
N LEU A 18 50.76 7.06 -10.36
CA LEU A 18 49.77 6.19 -11.03
C LEU A 18 49.03 5.23 -10.08
N VAL A 19 49.32 5.22 -8.76
CA VAL A 19 48.71 4.30 -7.81
C VAL A 19 47.63 4.97 -6.93
N ILE A 20 47.40 6.28 -7.05
CA ILE A 20 46.40 7.02 -6.25
C ILE A 20 45.08 7.26 -7.00
N SER A 21 44.88 6.66 -8.17
CA SER A 21 43.63 6.80 -8.95
C SER A 21 42.78 5.53 -8.88
N GLY A 22 42.53 4.98 -7.71
CA GLY A 22 41.81 3.72 -7.57
C GLY A 22 40.83 3.65 -6.42
N CYS A 23 40.26 4.80 -5.97
CA CYS A 23 39.08 4.80 -5.09
C CYS A 23 38.19 6.00 -5.44
N SER A 24 37.81 6.15 -6.70
CA SER A 24 36.52 6.79 -6.96
C SER A 24 35.47 5.79 -6.47
N LYS A 25 34.79 6.10 -5.38
CA LYS A 25 33.44 5.56 -5.16
C LYS A 25 32.71 5.85 -6.46
N GLN A 26 32.57 4.85 -7.30
CA GLN A 26 31.63 4.84 -8.41
C GLN A 26 30.29 5.05 -7.71
N GLY A 27 29.78 6.26 -7.75
CA GLY A 27 28.41 6.51 -7.30
C GLY A 27 27.57 5.53 -8.09
N SER A 28 27.02 4.52 -7.45
CA SER A 28 26.09 3.61 -8.08
C SER A 28 24.99 4.50 -8.65
N GLU A 29 24.85 4.52 -9.98
CA GLU A 29 23.70 5.19 -10.59
C GLU A 29 22.45 4.63 -9.92
N THR A 30 21.71 5.49 -9.22
CA THR A 30 20.45 5.10 -8.61
C THR A 30 19.45 4.81 -9.71
N THR A 31 18.77 3.67 -9.62
CA THR A 31 17.70 3.34 -10.56
C THR A 31 16.41 4.01 -10.11
N LYS A 32 15.83 4.84 -10.99
CA LYS A 32 14.55 5.47 -10.73
C LYS A 32 13.41 4.46 -10.88
N VAL A 33 12.52 4.37 -9.89
CA VAL A 33 11.30 3.55 -9.89
C VAL A 33 10.10 4.44 -9.63
N ARG A 34 9.15 4.45 -10.56
CA ARG A 34 7.90 5.23 -10.46
C ARG A 34 6.84 4.36 -9.81
N ILE A 35 6.33 4.79 -8.65
CA ILE A 35 5.23 4.13 -7.93
C ILE A 35 3.95 4.93 -8.10
N GLY A 36 2.85 4.23 -8.47
CA GLY A 36 1.49 4.73 -8.34
C GLY A 36 0.85 4.18 -7.07
N GLU A 37 0.37 5.05 -6.19
CA GLU A 37 -0.44 4.67 -5.03
C GLU A 37 -1.89 5.14 -5.18
N VAL A 38 -2.84 4.36 -4.64
CA VAL A 38 -4.28 4.65 -4.75
C VAL A 38 -4.69 5.94 -4.05
N THR A 39 -4.09 6.23 -2.91
CA THR A 39 -4.42 7.38 -2.07
C THR A 39 -3.26 7.71 -1.14
N ARG A 40 -3.22 8.93 -0.62
CA ARG A 40 -2.33 9.30 0.48
C ARG A 40 -3.01 8.87 1.78
N SER A 41 -2.50 7.81 2.43
CA SER A 41 -3.09 7.27 3.65
C SER A 41 -2.02 6.72 4.60
N LEU A 42 -2.24 6.91 5.90
CA LEU A 42 -1.43 6.28 6.96
C LEU A 42 -1.50 4.74 6.91
N PHE A 43 -2.46 4.19 6.16
CA PHE A 43 -2.52 2.76 5.82
C PHE A 43 -1.29 2.27 5.06
N TYR A 44 -0.60 3.17 4.35
CA TYR A 44 0.64 2.87 3.62
C TYR A 44 1.91 3.32 4.37
N ALA A 45 1.84 3.52 5.68
CA ALA A 45 2.97 3.99 6.48
C ALA A 45 4.28 3.24 6.21
N PRO A 46 4.33 1.89 6.06
CA PRO A 46 5.60 1.22 5.75
C PRO A 46 6.25 1.67 4.44
N GLN A 47 5.46 2.04 3.40
CA GLN A 47 6.01 2.60 2.15
C GLN A 47 6.70 3.94 2.40
N TYR A 48 6.05 4.85 3.13
CA TYR A 48 6.62 6.17 3.41
C TYR A 48 7.85 6.05 4.32
N VAL A 49 7.83 5.13 5.28
CA VAL A 49 9.00 4.79 6.10
C VAL A 49 10.14 4.31 5.22
N ALA A 50 9.89 3.44 4.23
CA ALA A 50 10.94 2.96 3.33
C ALA A 50 11.61 4.10 2.55
N ILE A 51 10.85 5.12 2.17
CA ILE A 51 11.34 6.28 1.45
C ILE A 51 12.11 7.20 2.41
N GLU A 52 11.51 7.63 3.52
CA GLU A 52 12.06 8.64 4.44
C GLU A 52 13.26 8.11 5.23
N LYS A 53 13.27 6.82 5.59
CA LYS A 53 14.44 6.19 6.23
C LYS A 53 15.56 5.90 5.24
N GLY A 54 15.32 6.11 3.95
CA GLY A 54 16.31 5.88 2.91
C GLY A 54 16.54 4.41 2.56
N PHE A 55 15.65 3.48 2.95
CA PHE A 55 15.84 2.06 2.67
C PHE A 55 15.87 1.75 1.18
N PHE A 56 15.06 2.44 0.37
CA PHE A 56 15.15 2.35 -1.08
C PHE A 56 16.49 2.90 -1.62
N LYS A 57 16.96 4.01 -1.06
CA LYS A 57 18.23 4.62 -1.47
C LYS A 57 19.42 3.73 -1.13
N ASP A 58 19.40 3.06 0.03
CA ASP A 58 20.42 2.08 0.43
C ASP A 58 20.50 0.89 -0.53
N GLU A 59 19.38 0.54 -1.15
CA GLU A 59 19.25 -0.49 -2.19
C GLU A 59 19.52 0.05 -3.62
N GLY A 60 19.98 1.30 -3.75
CA GLY A 60 20.29 1.92 -5.04
C GLY A 60 19.07 2.35 -5.85
N ILE A 61 17.92 2.58 -5.19
CA ILE A 61 16.66 2.98 -5.83
C ILE A 61 16.28 4.40 -5.42
N GLU A 62 15.87 5.21 -6.39
CA GLU A 62 15.20 6.49 -6.20
C GLU A 62 13.71 6.34 -6.53
N ILE A 63 12.84 6.68 -5.57
CA ILE A 63 11.39 6.56 -5.75
C ILE A 63 10.81 7.87 -6.26
N GLU A 64 10.01 7.76 -7.32
CA GLU A 64 9.07 8.80 -7.76
C GLU A 64 7.65 8.34 -7.44
N LEU A 65 7.03 8.93 -6.42
CA LEU A 65 5.72 8.55 -5.91
C LEU A 65 4.63 9.46 -6.47
N THR A 66 3.60 8.86 -7.07
CA THR A 66 2.42 9.56 -7.61
C THR A 66 1.15 8.97 -7.03
N THR A 67 0.25 9.83 -6.54
CA THR A 67 -1.09 9.42 -6.09
C THR A 67 -2.05 9.42 -7.29
N THR A 68 -2.74 8.30 -7.51
CA THR A 68 -3.73 8.08 -8.58
C THR A 68 -5.06 7.64 -7.96
N PRO A 69 -5.97 8.59 -7.61
CA PRO A 69 -7.11 8.30 -6.74
C PRO A 69 -8.09 7.27 -7.32
N GLY A 70 -8.07 6.05 -6.76
CA GLY A 70 -8.89 4.91 -7.16
C GLY A 70 -8.06 3.77 -7.78
N GLY A 71 -8.39 2.52 -7.44
CA GLY A 71 -7.67 1.34 -7.92
C GLY A 71 -7.66 1.20 -9.43
N ASP A 72 -8.76 1.56 -10.10
CA ASP A 72 -8.89 1.61 -11.56
C ASP A 72 -7.90 2.58 -12.22
N LYS A 73 -7.70 3.77 -11.63
CA LYS A 73 -6.76 4.77 -12.13
C LYS A 73 -5.32 4.34 -11.91
N THR A 74 -5.04 3.75 -10.74
CA THR A 74 -3.71 3.20 -10.42
C THR A 74 -3.34 2.06 -11.37
N MET A 75 -4.27 1.14 -11.62
CA MET A 75 -4.06 0.05 -12.57
C MET A 75 -3.90 0.58 -14.00
N THR A 76 -4.68 1.57 -14.41
CA THR A 76 -4.53 2.21 -15.72
C THR A 76 -3.14 2.85 -15.88
N ALA A 77 -2.62 3.50 -14.84
CA ALA A 77 -1.27 4.08 -14.86
C ALA A 77 -0.19 2.98 -15.01
N LEU A 78 -0.35 1.83 -14.36
CA LEU A 78 0.56 0.68 -14.51
C LEU A 78 0.51 0.09 -15.92
N LEU A 79 -0.69 -0.20 -16.43
CA LEU A 79 -0.87 -0.83 -17.74
C LEU A 79 -0.35 0.07 -18.88
N SER A 80 -0.53 1.39 -18.76
CA SER A 80 -0.01 2.38 -19.72
C SER A 80 1.47 2.72 -19.51
N SER A 81 2.16 2.11 -18.53
CA SER A 81 3.57 2.36 -18.20
C SER A 81 3.86 3.81 -17.75
N VAL A 82 2.89 4.53 -17.26
CA VAL A 82 3.08 5.82 -16.56
C VAL A 82 3.82 5.58 -15.26
N VAL A 83 3.51 4.47 -14.56
CA VAL A 83 4.25 3.99 -13.39
C VAL A 83 4.85 2.61 -13.68
N ASP A 84 5.90 2.24 -12.95
CA ASP A 84 6.59 0.97 -13.07
C ASP A 84 6.04 -0.07 -12.09
N VAL A 85 5.62 0.40 -10.93
CA VAL A 85 5.06 -0.39 -9.82
C VAL A 85 3.76 0.28 -9.37
N ALA A 86 2.73 -0.50 -9.14
CA ALA A 86 1.48 -0.04 -8.53
C ALA A 86 1.37 -0.57 -7.10
N LEU A 87 1.00 0.30 -6.16
CA LEU A 87 0.53 -0.05 -4.83
C LEU A 87 -0.99 0.07 -4.81
N VAL A 88 -1.69 -1.05 -4.91
CA VAL A 88 -3.13 -1.10 -5.14
C VAL A 88 -3.71 -2.40 -4.58
N GLY A 89 -5.02 -2.49 -4.47
CA GLY A 89 -5.71 -3.70 -4.06
C GLY A 89 -5.42 -4.88 -4.99
N SER A 90 -5.17 -6.04 -4.40
CA SER A 90 -4.76 -7.25 -5.12
C SER A 90 -5.82 -7.77 -6.12
N GLU A 91 -7.10 -7.45 -5.88
CA GLU A 91 -8.22 -7.75 -6.79
C GLU A 91 -8.00 -7.21 -8.20
N THR A 92 -7.32 -6.09 -8.33
CA THR A 92 -7.10 -5.45 -9.63
C THR A 92 -6.25 -6.29 -10.57
N SER A 93 -5.29 -7.07 -10.04
CA SER A 93 -4.51 -8.02 -10.84
C SER A 93 -5.36 -9.21 -11.31
N ILE A 94 -6.34 -9.64 -10.49
CA ILE A 94 -7.30 -10.69 -10.85
C ILE A 94 -8.17 -10.23 -12.03
N TYR A 95 -8.65 -8.98 -12.00
CA TYR A 95 -9.42 -8.43 -13.11
C TYR A 95 -8.61 -8.36 -14.41
N VAL A 96 -7.34 -7.94 -14.35
CA VAL A 96 -6.45 -7.90 -15.52
C VAL A 96 -6.23 -9.30 -16.09
N HIS A 97 -5.96 -10.29 -15.23
CA HIS A 97 -5.80 -11.68 -15.63
C HIS A 97 -7.08 -12.23 -16.31
N GLN A 98 -8.25 -11.98 -15.73
CA GLN A 98 -9.52 -12.43 -16.27
C GLN A 98 -9.92 -11.76 -17.60
N GLN A 99 -9.33 -10.61 -17.91
CA GLN A 99 -9.48 -9.94 -19.20
C GLN A 99 -8.51 -10.48 -20.26
N GLY A 100 -7.59 -11.38 -19.88
CA GLY A 100 -6.65 -12.02 -20.81
C GLY A 100 -5.57 -11.07 -21.32
N ALA A 101 -4.98 -10.29 -20.42
CA ALA A 101 -3.90 -9.38 -20.77
C ALA A 101 -2.68 -10.14 -21.34
N ASP A 102 -2.10 -9.64 -22.43
CA ASP A 102 -0.88 -10.21 -23.04
C ASP A 102 0.37 -10.06 -22.13
N ASP A 103 0.40 -9.00 -21.31
CA ASP A 103 1.46 -8.74 -20.33
C ASP A 103 0.80 -8.72 -18.94
N GLU A 104 0.82 -9.87 -18.29
CA GLU A 104 0.17 -10.09 -16.99
C GLU A 104 0.69 -9.13 -15.91
N VAL A 105 -0.19 -8.80 -14.97
CA VAL A 105 0.18 -8.04 -13.77
C VAL A 105 0.43 -9.01 -12.63
N ILE A 106 1.65 -8.99 -12.10
CA ILE A 106 2.13 -9.92 -11.09
C ILE A 106 2.29 -9.22 -9.75
N ASN A 107 1.66 -9.75 -8.73
CA ASN A 107 1.84 -9.34 -7.34
C ASN A 107 3.16 -9.90 -6.80
N PHE A 108 4.00 -9.06 -6.18
CA PHE A 108 5.33 -9.51 -5.76
C PHE A 108 5.70 -9.16 -4.31
N ALA A 109 4.98 -8.24 -3.67
CA ALA A 109 5.21 -7.90 -2.26
C ALA A 109 3.93 -7.35 -1.61
N GLN A 110 3.57 -7.89 -0.44
CA GLN A 110 2.43 -7.42 0.37
C GLN A 110 2.85 -6.23 1.24
N LEU A 111 1.95 -5.25 1.39
CA LEU A 111 2.17 -4.12 2.29
C LEU A 111 1.17 -4.10 3.45
N THR A 112 -0.10 -4.41 3.17
CA THR A 112 -1.17 -4.45 4.16
C THR A 112 -1.98 -5.75 4.06
N GLN A 113 -2.46 -6.24 5.20
CA GLN A 113 -3.03 -7.58 5.31
C GLN A 113 -4.46 -7.63 5.85
N THR A 114 -5.11 -6.48 6.07
CA THR A 114 -6.54 -6.37 6.40
C THR A 114 -7.16 -5.21 5.64
N ASP A 115 -8.48 -5.07 5.64
CA ASP A 115 -9.10 -3.82 5.19
C ASP A 115 -8.66 -2.65 6.07
N GLY A 116 -8.40 -1.50 5.46
CA GLY A 116 -7.94 -0.28 6.15
C GLY A 116 -9.05 0.72 6.45
N THR A 117 -10.32 0.34 6.27
CA THR A 117 -11.45 1.26 6.46
C THR A 117 -12.18 1.04 7.78
N PHE A 118 -12.84 2.10 8.20
CA PHE A 118 -13.64 2.14 9.41
C PHE A 118 -15.07 2.57 9.09
N LEU A 119 -16.02 2.02 9.82
CA LEU A 119 -17.41 2.49 9.82
C LEU A 119 -17.50 3.73 10.69
N VAL A 120 -17.89 4.84 10.08
CA VAL A 120 -18.05 6.13 10.73
C VAL A 120 -19.53 6.49 10.74
N ALA A 121 -20.09 6.76 11.94
CA ALA A 121 -21.46 7.19 12.13
C ALA A 121 -21.54 8.70 12.37
N ARG A 122 -22.67 9.34 12.05
CA ARG A 122 -22.90 10.74 12.38
C ARG A 122 -23.04 11.01 13.88
N GLN A 123 -23.47 10.02 14.62
CA GLN A 123 -23.68 10.12 16.06
C GLN A 123 -22.77 9.14 16.78
N LYS A 124 -22.23 9.55 17.92
CA LYS A 124 -21.47 8.66 18.78
C LYS A 124 -22.38 7.52 19.28
N ASP A 125 -21.89 6.29 19.19
CA ASP A 125 -22.61 5.11 19.65
C ASP A 125 -21.65 4.14 20.36
N ASP A 126 -21.52 4.27 21.67
CA ASP A 126 -20.66 3.42 22.51
C ASP A 126 -21.21 1.98 22.66
N SER A 127 -22.44 1.71 22.18
CA SER A 127 -23.11 0.41 22.22
C SER A 127 -23.46 -0.08 20.82
N PHE A 128 -22.62 0.25 19.82
CA PHE A 128 -22.87 -0.11 18.44
C PHE A 128 -23.00 -1.63 18.28
N ASP A 129 -23.98 -2.01 17.50
CA ASP A 129 -24.21 -3.34 16.97
C ASP A 129 -24.55 -3.22 15.47
N TRP A 130 -24.03 -4.10 14.66
CA TRP A 130 -24.20 -4.05 13.19
C TRP A 130 -25.66 -4.00 12.76
N SER A 131 -26.59 -4.61 13.50
CA SER A 131 -28.01 -4.60 13.17
C SER A 131 -28.61 -3.19 13.10
N LYS A 132 -27.97 -2.19 13.73
CA LYS A 132 -28.40 -0.79 13.65
C LYS A 132 -28.27 -0.15 12.28
N LEU A 133 -27.52 -0.78 11.37
CA LEU A 133 -27.45 -0.32 9.98
C LEU A 133 -28.72 -0.63 9.20
N LYS A 134 -29.59 -1.56 9.69
CA LYS A 134 -30.83 -1.88 8.98
C LYS A 134 -31.76 -0.68 8.91
N GLY A 135 -32.21 -0.36 7.69
CA GLY A 135 -33.07 0.80 7.41
C GLY A 135 -32.34 2.13 7.32
N SER A 136 -31.02 2.17 7.49
CA SER A 136 -30.21 3.39 7.36
C SER A 136 -29.72 3.63 5.94
N VAL A 137 -29.11 4.81 5.72
CA VAL A 137 -28.39 5.17 4.51
C VAL A 137 -26.89 5.02 4.76
N PHE A 138 -26.24 4.07 4.09
CA PHE A 138 -24.82 3.84 4.20
C PHE A 138 -24.08 4.31 2.93
N LEU A 139 -23.21 5.30 3.08
CA LEU A 139 -22.31 5.75 2.04
C LEU A 139 -21.10 4.81 2.00
N GLY A 140 -21.21 3.76 1.20
CA GLY A 140 -20.16 2.76 0.98
C GLY A 140 -19.12 3.21 -0.03
N GLN A 141 -18.26 2.28 -0.39
CA GLN A 141 -17.21 2.49 -1.37
C GLN A 141 -17.71 2.12 -2.78
N ARG A 142 -17.05 2.67 -3.81
CA ARG A 142 -17.43 2.48 -5.21
C ARG A 142 -17.30 1.01 -5.63
N VAL A 143 -18.30 0.50 -6.35
CA VAL A 143 -18.35 -0.87 -6.89
C VAL A 143 -17.08 -1.24 -7.65
N GLY A 144 -16.61 -2.46 -7.46
CA GLY A 144 -15.44 -3.06 -8.11
C GLY A 144 -14.12 -2.81 -7.37
N GLY A 145 -14.12 -2.11 -6.24
CA GLY A 145 -12.92 -1.91 -5.41
C GLY A 145 -12.91 -2.77 -4.15
N MET A 146 -11.72 -3.10 -3.67
CA MET A 146 -11.56 -3.90 -2.45
C MET A 146 -12.38 -3.40 -1.26
N PRO A 147 -12.38 -2.08 -0.95
CA PRO A 147 -13.15 -1.61 0.22
C PRO A 147 -14.66 -1.83 0.06
N GLN A 148 -15.20 -1.76 -1.16
CA GLN A 148 -16.61 -2.09 -1.39
C GLN A 148 -16.88 -3.56 -1.09
N MET A 149 -16.06 -4.46 -1.63
CA MET A 149 -16.25 -5.90 -1.46
C MET A 149 -16.15 -6.31 0.01
N VAL A 150 -15.17 -5.78 0.74
CA VAL A 150 -15.04 -6.00 2.19
C VAL A 150 -16.21 -5.40 2.96
N GLY A 151 -16.66 -4.20 2.58
CA GLY A 151 -17.85 -3.57 3.19
C GLY A 151 -19.09 -4.47 3.09
N GLU A 152 -19.38 -4.99 1.90
CA GLU A 152 -20.51 -5.91 1.70
C GLU A 152 -20.30 -7.26 2.38
N PHE A 153 -19.07 -7.79 2.38
CA PHE A 153 -18.73 -9.00 3.11
C PHE A 153 -18.99 -8.85 4.62
N ALA A 154 -18.56 -7.73 5.21
CA ALA A 154 -18.82 -7.43 6.61
C ALA A 154 -20.31 -7.30 6.93
N LEU A 155 -21.09 -6.65 6.07
CA LEU A 155 -22.54 -6.58 6.21
C LEU A 155 -23.17 -7.97 6.22
N LYS A 156 -22.86 -8.81 5.22
CA LYS A 156 -23.38 -10.19 5.10
C LYS A 156 -22.99 -11.07 6.28
N LYS A 157 -21.73 -10.97 6.75
CA LYS A 157 -21.23 -11.67 7.95
C LYS A 157 -22.03 -11.32 9.20
N ASN A 158 -22.54 -10.09 9.27
CA ASN A 158 -23.38 -9.59 10.36
C ASN A 158 -24.89 -9.68 10.07
N ASN A 159 -25.30 -10.56 9.15
CA ASN A 159 -26.70 -10.83 8.79
C ASN A 159 -27.45 -9.61 8.25
N ILE A 160 -26.76 -8.77 7.50
CA ILE A 160 -27.31 -7.62 6.78
C ILE A 160 -27.15 -7.88 5.28
N GLN A 161 -28.28 -7.84 4.56
CA GLN A 161 -28.23 -7.95 3.11
C GLN A 161 -27.99 -6.56 2.49
N PRO A 162 -26.85 -6.36 1.81
CA PRO A 162 -26.62 -5.12 1.05
C PRO A 162 -27.76 -4.86 0.07
N HIS A 163 -28.18 -3.61 -0.07
CA HIS A 163 -29.27 -3.15 -0.95
C HIS A 163 -30.70 -3.63 -0.62
N GLU A 164 -30.86 -4.54 0.37
CA GLU A 164 -32.19 -5.01 0.83
C GLU A 164 -32.49 -4.46 2.24
N ASP A 165 -31.56 -4.61 3.17
CA ASP A 165 -31.73 -4.20 4.57
C ASP A 165 -31.39 -2.72 4.83
N LEU A 166 -30.68 -2.05 3.89
CA LEU A 166 -30.28 -0.65 3.99
C LEU A 166 -30.14 0.00 2.60
N GLU A 167 -30.17 1.32 2.56
CA GLU A 167 -29.83 2.07 1.36
C GLU A 167 -28.29 2.18 1.24
N LEU A 168 -27.69 1.42 0.30
CA LEU A 168 -26.24 1.40 0.08
C LEU A 168 -25.85 2.25 -1.12
N ILE A 169 -25.19 3.39 -0.87
CA ILE A 169 -24.73 4.32 -1.91
C ILE A 169 -23.30 3.95 -2.29
N GLN A 170 -23.08 3.54 -3.57
CA GLN A 170 -21.78 3.08 -4.06
C GLN A 170 -21.37 3.72 -5.40
N ASN A 171 -22.00 4.82 -5.77
CA ASN A 171 -21.78 5.53 -7.03
C ASN A 171 -21.03 6.86 -6.87
N VAL A 172 -20.43 7.11 -5.71
CA VAL A 172 -19.59 8.29 -5.46
C VAL A 172 -18.14 7.94 -5.75
N ASP A 173 -17.44 8.79 -6.52
CA ASP A 173 -16.00 8.62 -6.77
C ASP A 173 -15.22 8.58 -5.47
N PHE A 174 -14.21 7.70 -5.40
CA PHE A 174 -13.40 7.40 -4.22
C PHE A 174 -12.92 8.66 -3.49
N GLY A 175 -12.33 9.61 -4.21
CA GLY A 175 -11.81 10.85 -3.62
C GLY A 175 -12.88 11.83 -3.11
N ASN A 176 -14.16 11.62 -3.46
CA ASN A 176 -15.28 12.50 -3.11
C ASN A 176 -16.11 11.99 -1.93
N ILE A 177 -15.92 10.75 -1.49
CA ILE A 177 -16.70 10.12 -0.40
C ILE A 177 -16.65 10.93 0.89
N PRO A 178 -15.47 11.39 1.39
CA PRO A 178 -15.41 12.20 2.61
C PRO A 178 -16.24 13.48 2.50
N ALA A 179 -16.12 14.20 1.38
CA ALA A 179 -16.86 15.45 1.17
C ALA A 179 -18.37 15.22 1.05
N ALA A 180 -18.80 14.11 0.41
CA ALA A 180 -20.21 13.75 0.33
C ALA A 180 -20.81 13.48 1.73
N PHE A 181 -20.10 12.73 2.58
CA PHE A 181 -20.53 12.53 3.96
C PHE A 181 -20.54 13.84 4.74
N ALA A 182 -19.48 14.64 4.70
CA ALA A 182 -19.43 15.93 5.39
C ALA A 182 -20.57 16.88 4.98
N SER A 183 -21.03 16.81 3.73
CA SER A 183 -22.17 17.60 3.23
C SER A 183 -23.55 17.00 3.56
N GLY A 184 -23.63 15.88 4.26
CA GLY A 184 -24.89 15.34 4.76
C GLY A 184 -25.36 14.04 4.09
N THR A 185 -24.59 13.45 3.16
CA THR A 185 -24.96 12.18 2.52
C THR A 185 -24.70 11.01 3.47
N GLY A 186 -25.73 10.18 3.68
CA GLY A 186 -25.67 8.96 4.50
C GLY A 186 -25.69 9.19 6.02
N ASP A 187 -26.14 8.19 6.75
CA ASP A 187 -26.08 8.11 8.21
C ASP A 187 -24.73 7.54 8.67
N TYR A 188 -24.18 6.66 7.85
CA TYR A 188 -22.89 5.99 8.02
C TYR A 188 -22.04 6.14 6.76
N VAL A 189 -20.72 6.07 6.93
CA VAL A 189 -19.76 6.09 5.83
C VAL A 189 -18.58 5.15 6.11
N GLN A 190 -17.98 4.63 5.06
CA GLN A 190 -16.75 3.84 5.11
C GLN A 190 -15.55 4.72 4.75
N LEU A 191 -14.62 4.94 5.69
CA LEU A 191 -13.48 5.85 5.52
C LEU A 191 -12.16 5.22 5.95
N PHE A 192 -11.08 5.63 5.27
CA PHE A 192 -9.70 5.36 5.69
C PHE A 192 -9.21 6.40 6.71
N GLU A 193 -8.13 6.08 7.42
CA GLU A 193 -7.34 7.04 8.16
C GLU A 193 -6.38 7.83 7.24
N PRO A 194 -6.10 9.11 7.53
CA PRO A 194 -6.47 9.85 8.75
C PRO A 194 -7.87 10.49 8.72
N THR A 195 -8.63 10.36 7.63
CA THR A 195 -9.92 11.05 7.46
C THR A 195 -10.94 10.67 8.54
N ALA A 196 -10.99 9.39 8.93
CA ALA A 196 -11.88 8.93 9.99
C ALA A 196 -11.59 9.64 11.32
N SER A 197 -10.31 9.71 11.73
CA SER A 197 -9.89 10.43 12.94
C SER A 197 -10.08 11.94 12.85
N ILE A 198 -9.88 12.54 11.67
CA ILE A 198 -10.18 13.97 11.45
C ILE A 198 -11.67 14.23 11.70
N PHE A 199 -12.55 13.40 11.18
CA PHE A 199 -14.00 13.53 11.37
C PHE A 199 -14.42 13.38 12.84
N GLU A 200 -13.79 12.45 13.57
CA GLU A 200 -14.01 12.33 15.03
C GLU A 200 -13.64 13.61 15.76
N ARG A 201 -12.47 14.18 15.47
CA ARG A 201 -12.02 15.42 16.11
C ARG A 201 -12.89 16.63 15.77
N GLU A 202 -13.36 16.73 14.55
CA GLU A 202 -14.23 17.82 14.08
C GLU A 202 -15.70 17.63 14.49
N GLY A 203 -16.07 16.47 15.04
CA GLY A 203 -17.44 16.13 15.35
C GLY A 203 -18.33 15.92 14.11
N THR A 204 -17.72 15.70 12.96
CA THR A 204 -18.41 15.40 11.70
C THR A 204 -18.91 13.96 11.67
N GLY A 205 -18.22 13.05 12.37
CA GLY A 205 -18.56 11.64 12.49
C GLY A 205 -17.73 10.94 13.57
N TYR A 206 -18.10 9.71 13.91
CA TYR A 206 -17.46 8.93 14.97
C TYR A 206 -17.17 7.52 14.47
N VAL A 207 -15.96 7.04 14.66
CA VAL A 207 -15.59 5.65 14.34
C VAL A 207 -16.28 4.71 15.34
N ILE A 208 -17.05 3.75 14.82
CA ILE A 208 -17.84 2.82 15.64
C ILE A 208 -17.51 1.35 15.38
N ALA A 209 -16.91 1.02 14.21
CA ALA A 209 -16.47 -0.34 13.89
C ALA A 209 -15.31 -0.31 12.88
N SER A 210 -14.62 -1.45 12.75
CA SER A 210 -13.53 -1.67 11.81
C SER A 210 -13.92 -2.73 10.78
N PHE A 211 -13.81 -2.41 9.50
CA PHE A 211 -13.98 -3.40 8.44
C PHE A 211 -12.79 -4.36 8.37
N GLY A 212 -11.60 -3.93 8.80
CA GLY A 212 -10.42 -4.80 8.87
C GLY A 212 -10.55 -5.92 9.89
N THR A 213 -11.25 -5.68 11.01
CA THR A 213 -11.58 -6.74 11.96
C THR A 213 -12.57 -7.74 11.36
N GLU A 214 -13.50 -7.28 10.51
CA GLU A 214 -14.49 -8.13 9.87
C GLU A 214 -13.91 -8.95 8.70
N SER A 215 -13.00 -8.37 7.91
CA SER A 215 -12.41 -9.03 6.75
C SER A 215 -11.52 -10.22 7.12
N GLY A 216 -10.88 -10.17 8.29
CA GLY A 216 -9.74 -11.04 8.58
C GLY A 216 -8.55 -10.72 7.68
N ASN A 217 -7.53 -11.58 7.71
CA ASN A 217 -6.34 -11.40 6.89
C ASN A 217 -6.61 -11.75 5.42
N LEU A 218 -6.17 -10.86 4.55
CA LEU A 218 -6.15 -11.03 3.10
C LEU A 218 -5.06 -10.10 2.52
N PRO A 219 -4.47 -10.39 1.34
CA PRO A 219 -3.47 -9.51 0.74
C PRO A 219 -4.18 -8.25 0.20
N TYR A 220 -4.46 -7.30 1.11
CA TYR A 220 -5.32 -6.16 0.78
C TYR A 220 -4.64 -5.21 -0.19
N THR A 221 -3.49 -4.63 0.20
CA THR A 221 -2.72 -3.78 -0.71
C THR A 221 -1.35 -4.41 -0.94
N VAL A 222 -1.01 -4.57 -2.21
CA VAL A 222 0.23 -5.21 -2.64
C VAL A 222 0.96 -4.34 -3.66
N PHE A 223 2.27 -4.51 -3.74
CA PHE A 223 3.06 -4.02 -4.86
C PHE A 223 2.96 -5.00 -6.02
N MET A 224 2.62 -4.47 -7.18
CA MET A 224 2.52 -5.25 -8.41
C MET A 224 3.16 -4.52 -9.57
N ALA A 225 3.60 -5.28 -10.56
CA ALA A 225 4.17 -4.77 -11.79
C ALA A 225 3.83 -5.69 -12.96
N LYS A 226 4.00 -5.20 -14.19
CA LYS A 226 3.86 -6.04 -15.38
C LYS A 226 4.91 -7.14 -15.40
N GLU A 227 4.56 -8.32 -15.88
CA GLU A 227 5.48 -9.47 -15.96
C GLU A 227 6.75 -9.13 -16.76
N SER A 228 6.59 -8.40 -17.85
CA SER A 228 7.70 -7.91 -18.67
C SER A 228 8.66 -7.00 -17.89
N TYR A 229 8.12 -6.14 -16.99
CA TYR A 229 8.95 -5.29 -16.13
C TYR A 229 9.74 -6.12 -15.12
N LEU A 230 9.11 -7.10 -14.45
CA LEU A 230 9.77 -7.99 -13.49
C LEU A 230 10.91 -8.78 -14.15
N LYS A 231 10.67 -9.33 -15.34
CA LYS A 231 11.70 -10.07 -16.10
C LYS A 231 12.89 -9.19 -16.48
N LYS A 232 12.65 -7.96 -16.91
CA LYS A 232 13.68 -7.03 -17.34
C LYS A 232 14.48 -6.44 -16.18
N ASN A 233 13.82 -6.18 -15.04
CA ASN A 233 14.36 -5.44 -13.90
C ASN A 233 14.46 -6.29 -12.64
N ASN A 234 14.71 -7.60 -12.78
CA ASN A 234 14.69 -8.57 -11.69
C ASN A 234 15.51 -8.13 -10.45
N ALA A 235 16.73 -7.62 -10.64
CA ALA A 235 17.57 -7.13 -9.55
C ALA A 235 16.96 -5.90 -8.85
N VAL A 236 16.37 -4.97 -9.61
CA VAL A 236 15.72 -3.78 -9.04
C VAL A 236 14.50 -4.17 -8.21
N VAL A 237 13.70 -5.13 -8.69
CA VAL A 237 12.52 -5.62 -7.95
C VAL A 237 12.95 -6.34 -6.66
N GLN A 238 14.06 -7.08 -6.67
CA GLN A 238 14.61 -7.66 -5.46
C GLN A 238 15.03 -6.58 -4.46
N SER A 239 15.84 -5.61 -4.89
CA SER A 239 16.24 -4.47 -4.06
C SER A 239 15.03 -3.69 -3.52
N PHE A 240 14.01 -3.50 -4.34
CA PHE A 240 12.74 -2.88 -3.94
C PHE A 240 12.07 -3.66 -2.79
N THR A 241 11.96 -4.98 -2.94
CA THR A 241 11.32 -5.86 -1.94
C THR A 241 12.13 -5.89 -0.64
N ASN A 242 13.47 -5.88 -0.72
CA ASN A 242 14.33 -5.77 0.47
C ASN A 242 14.06 -4.47 1.25
N ALA A 243 13.93 -3.34 0.54
CA ALA A 243 13.63 -2.05 1.17
C ALA A 243 12.25 -2.03 1.83
N VAL A 244 11.24 -2.64 1.19
CA VAL A 244 9.89 -2.81 1.76
C VAL A 244 9.96 -3.64 3.04
N TYR A 245 10.63 -4.78 3.02
CA TYR A 245 10.77 -5.64 4.20
C TYR A 245 11.46 -4.93 5.36
N LYS A 246 12.57 -4.22 5.11
CA LYS A 246 13.23 -3.39 6.13
C LYS A 246 12.27 -2.39 6.78
N ALA A 247 11.40 -1.78 5.98
CA ALA A 247 10.42 -0.82 6.49
C ALA A 247 9.32 -1.50 7.32
N GLN A 248 8.83 -2.67 6.90
CA GLN A 248 7.87 -3.46 7.67
C GLN A 248 8.44 -3.84 9.04
N GLN A 249 9.66 -4.33 9.09
CA GLN A 249 10.36 -4.65 10.35
C GLN A 249 10.57 -3.41 11.23
N TRP A 250 10.87 -2.27 10.61
CA TRP A 250 11.03 -1.02 11.35
C TRP A 250 9.68 -0.54 11.94
N VAL A 251 8.60 -0.60 11.16
CA VAL A 251 7.24 -0.23 11.63
C VAL A 251 6.77 -1.15 12.75
N GLU A 252 7.02 -2.44 12.65
CA GLU A 252 6.69 -3.39 13.73
C GLU A 252 7.43 -3.06 15.02
N GLY A 253 8.74 -2.79 14.94
CA GLY A 253 9.60 -2.53 16.09
C GLY A 253 9.47 -1.14 16.71
N ASN A 254 8.63 -0.24 16.17
CA ASN A 254 8.50 1.14 16.65
C ASN A 254 7.05 1.48 17.04
N ASP A 255 6.89 2.43 17.96
CA ASP A 255 5.59 2.94 18.36
C ASP A 255 4.99 3.89 17.32
N ALA A 256 3.69 4.18 17.46
CA ALA A 256 2.97 5.05 16.56
C ALA A 256 3.54 6.48 16.50
N ALA A 257 4.09 6.99 17.60
CA ALA A 257 4.69 8.33 17.65
C ALA A 257 5.98 8.41 16.82
N ALA A 258 6.83 7.38 16.91
CA ALA A 258 8.04 7.29 16.10
C ALA A 258 7.71 7.17 14.61
N ILE A 259 6.69 6.37 14.25
CA ILE A 259 6.23 6.22 12.87
C ILE A 259 5.65 7.53 12.35
N ALA A 260 4.74 8.18 13.10
CA ALA A 260 4.10 9.45 12.74
C ALA A 260 5.14 10.52 12.41
N LYS A 261 6.18 10.64 13.23
CA LYS A 261 7.29 11.59 12.99
C LYS A 261 8.01 11.34 11.67
N VAL A 262 8.21 10.09 11.28
CA VAL A 262 8.90 9.74 10.03
C VAL A 262 8.01 10.03 8.81
N VAL A 263 6.72 9.73 8.90
CA VAL A 263 5.81 9.86 7.75
C VAL A 263 5.17 11.25 7.63
N ALA A 264 5.37 12.13 8.61
CA ALA A 264 4.79 13.49 8.64
C ALA A 264 4.95 14.29 7.33
N PRO A 265 6.07 14.23 6.59
CA PRO A 265 6.21 14.96 5.32
C PRO A 265 5.17 14.63 4.25
N TYR A 266 4.43 13.51 4.39
CA TYR A 266 3.38 13.10 3.47
C TYR A 266 1.99 13.59 3.86
N PHE A 267 1.83 14.16 5.07
CA PHE A 267 0.55 14.48 5.68
C PHE A 267 0.48 15.94 6.14
N ASP A 268 0.83 16.86 5.24
CA ASP A 268 0.76 18.29 5.51
C ASP A 268 -0.63 18.70 5.99
N GLY A 269 -0.70 19.44 7.10
CA GLY A 269 -1.95 19.91 7.70
C GLY A 269 -2.68 18.88 8.57
N VAL A 270 -2.15 17.68 8.74
CA VAL A 270 -2.65 16.68 9.71
C VAL A 270 -1.86 16.81 11.01
N ASP A 271 -2.54 17.01 12.12
CA ASP A 271 -1.91 17.14 13.42
C ASP A 271 -1.25 15.81 13.86
N GLU A 272 -0.15 15.93 14.60
CA GLU A 272 0.66 14.78 15.01
C GLU A 272 -0.16 13.76 15.85
N ASP A 273 -1.03 14.25 16.72
CA ASP A 273 -1.89 13.39 17.57
C ASP A 273 -2.89 12.56 16.73
N ILE A 274 -3.41 13.11 15.63
CA ILE A 274 -4.23 12.37 14.67
C ILE A 274 -3.40 11.29 13.97
N MET A 275 -2.20 11.64 13.51
CA MET A 275 -1.33 10.65 12.86
C MET A 275 -0.99 9.50 13.83
N ILE A 276 -0.66 9.82 15.08
CA ILE A 276 -0.36 8.83 16.12
C ILE A 276 -1.57 7.92 16.36
N SER A 277 -2.75 8.48 16.59
CA SER A 277 -3.95 7.69 16.85
C SER A 277 -4.36 6.81 15.67
N SER A 278 -4.23 7.32 14.45
CA SER A 278 -4.50 6.57 13.21
C SER A 278 -3.55 5.39 13.01
N ILE A 279 -2.24 5.62 13.21
CA ILE A 279 -1.22 4.57 13.11
C ILE A 279 -1.41 3.52 14.20
N ASP A 280 -1.69 3.96 15.43
CA ASP A 280 -1.93 3.06 16.56
C ASP A 280 -3.15 2.16 16.30
N ARG A 281 -4.22 2.72 15.75
CA ARG A 281 -5.42 1.98 15.32
C ARG A 281 -5.09 0.93 14.26
N TYR A 282 -4.27 1.23 13.25
CA TYR A 282 -3.81 0.26 12.27
C TYR A 282 -2.88 -0.81 12.85
N LYS A 283 -2.00 -0.46 13.79
CA LYS A 283 -1.16 -1.44 14.50
C LYS A 283 -2.00 -2.38 15.35
N GLN A 284 -2.93 -1.86 16.12
CA GLN A 284 -3.85 -2.66 16.96
C GLN A 284 -4.72 -3.60 16.13
N GLN A 285 -5.14 -3.18 14.93
CA GLN A 285 -5.90 -4.00 13.99
C GLN A 285 -5.02 -5.06 13.31
N GLY A 286 -3.70 -4.94 13.34
CA GLY A 286 -2.79 -5.79 12.58
C GLY A 286 -2.82 -5.53 11.09
N SER A 287 -3.05 -4.28 10.68
CA SER A 287 -3.22 -3.93 9.25
C SER A 287 -1.93 -3.94 8.46
N TYR A 288 -0.81 -3.61 9.08
CA TYR A 288 0.49 -3.63 8.42
C TYR A 288 0.99 -5.07 8.32
N SER A 289 1.34 -5.50 7.11
CA SER A 289 1.97 -6.80 6.91
C SER A 289 3.36 -6.83 7.56
N LEU A 290 3.68 -7.93 8.25
CA LEU A 290 4.96 -8.08 8.96
C LEU A 290 6.12 -8.38 8.00
N ASP A 291 5.80 -8.91 6.84
CA ASP A 291 6.73 -9.22 5.77
C ASP A 291 6.05 -9.10 4.39
N PRO A 292 6.80 -9.16 3.28
CA PRO A 292 6.25 -9.00 1.93
C PRO A 292 5.61 -10.27 1.35
N ILE A 293 5.49 -11.37 2.10
CA ILE A 293 4.90 -12.62 1.61
C ILE A 293 3.40 -12.41 1.36
N ILE A 294 2.94 -12.86 0.21
CA ILE A 294 1.51 -12.97 -0.11
C ILE A 294 1.12 -14.42 0.14
N ASP A 295 0.48 -14.67 1.28
CA ASP A 295 0.13 -16.01 1.73
C ASP A 295 -1.01 -16.62 0.90
N GLU A 296 -0.95 -17.93 0.63
CA GLU A 296 -1.95 -18.62 -0.18
C GLU A 296 -3.30 -18.75 0.55
N GLN A 297 -3.30 -18.87 1.88
CA GLN A 297 -4.54 -18.92 2.65
C GLN A 297 -5.22 -17.54 2.67
N GLU A 298 -4.43 -16.47 2.83
CA GLU A 298 -4.92 -15.08 2.75
C GLU A 298 -5.43 -14.77 1.34
N TRP A 299 -4.78 -15.29 0.30
CA TRP A 299 -5.25 -15.20 -1.08
C TRP A 299 -6.61 -15.89 -1.26
N ASN A 300 -6.83 -17.05 -0.68
CA ASN A 300 -8.12 -17.72 -0.73
C ASN A 300 -9.22 -16.91 -0.01
N ASN A 301 -8.91 -16.26 1.12
CA ASN A 301 -9.84 -15.35 1.80
C ASN A 301 -10.20 -14.14 0.91
N LEU A 302 -9.23 -13.57 0.19
CA LEU A 302 -9.50 -12.55 -0.83
C LEU A 302 -10.53 -13.03 -1.87
N LEU A 303 -10.31 -14.25 -2.40
CA LEU A 303 -11.25 -14.81 -3.39
C LEU A 303 -12.64 -15.03 -2.81
N ASP A 304 -12.75 -15.44 -1.55
CA ASP A 304 -14.04 -15.59 -0.84
C ASP A 304 -14.77 -14.24 -0.69
N VAL A 305 -14.03 -13.19 -0.35
CA VAL A 305 -14.57 -11.81 -0.27
C VAL A 305 -15.07 -11.34 -1.64
N MET A 306 -14.28 -11.54 -2.69
CA MET A 306 -14.66 -11.19 -4.06
C MET A 306 -15.90 -11.97 -4.57
N GLU A 307 -15.96 -13.27 -4.28
CA GLU A 307 -17.13 -14.12 -4.61
C GLU A 307 -18.38 -13.65 -3.85
N SER A 308 -18.24 -13.34 -2.57
CA SER A 308 -19.34 -12.82 -1.75
C SER A 308 -19.92 -11.53 -2.31
N ALA A 309 -19.09 -10.65 -2.86
CA ALA A 309 -19.53 -9.41 -3.50
C ALA A 309 -20.06 -9.61 -4.94
N GLY A 310 -19.91 -10.82 -5.50
CA GLY A 310 -20.30 -11.09 -6.90
C GLY A 310 -19.31 -10.54 -7.95
N GLU A 311 -18.13 -10.13 -7.52
CA GLU A 311 -17.10 -9.50 -8.36
C GLU A 311 -16.10 -10.52 -8.95
N LEU A 312 -16.16 -11.78 -8.54
CA LEU A 312 -15.28 -12.83 -9.03
C LEU A 312 -15.99 -13.76 -10.01
N LYS A 313 -15.56 -13.75 -11.28
CA LYS A 313 -16.12 -14.64 -12.32
C LYS A 313 -15.59 -16.07 -12.18
N THR A 314 -14.32 -16.23 -11.90
CA THR A 314 -13.63 -17.50 -11.77
C THR A 314 -12.46 -17.32 -10.79
N ARG A 315 -12.26 -18.28 -9.89
CA ARG A 315 -11.11 -18.23 -8.96
C ARG A 315 -9.81 -18.32 -9.73
N VAL A 316 -8.87 -17.45 -9.37
CA VAL A 316 -7.52 -17.42 -9.94
C VAL A 316 -6.57 -18.02 -8.93
N GLU A 317 -5.88 -19.11 -9.31
CA GLU A 317 -4.90 -19.75 -8.45
C GLU A 317 -3.78 -18.77 -8.09
N HIS A 318 -3.37 -18.77 -6.82
CA HIS A 318 -2.34 -17.90 -6.27
C HIS A 318 -1.07 -17.85 -7.16
N ASN A 319 -0.55 -19.00 -7.58
CA ASN A 319 0.69 -19.14 -8.35
C ASN A 319 0.61 -18.60 -9.79
N LYS A 320 -0.57 -18.20 -10.27
CA LYS A 320 -0.73 -17.63 -11.63
C LYS A 320 -0.26 -16.18 -11.71
N ILE A 321 -0.58 -15.39 -10.70
CA ILE A 321 -0.33 -13.94 -10.68
C ILE A 321 0.35 -13.46 -9.39
N VAL A 322 0.95 -14.38 -8.63
CA VAL A 322 1.78 -14.06 -7.45
C VAL A 322 3.18 -14.65 -7.64
N ASN A 323 4.20 -13.84 -7.45
CA ASN A 323 5.60 -14.25 -7.49
C ASN A 323 6.26 -14.02 -6.12
N LEU A 324 6.42 -15.09 -5.36
CA LEU A 324 7.01 -15.07 -4.02
C LEU A 324 8.55 -15.06 -4.01
N THR A 325 9.21 -15.14 -5.18
CA THR A 325 10.67 -15.25 -5.25
C THR A 325 11.37 -14.10 -4.54
N TYR A 326 10.91 -12.87 -4.77
CA TYR A 326 11.51 -11.66 -4.21
C TYR A 326 11.27 -11.55 -2.70
N ALA A 327 10.03 -11.83 -2.28
CA ALA A 327 9.65 -11.80 -0.87
C ALA A 327 10.43 -12.83 -0.05
N ARG A 328 10.49 -14.09 -0.51
CA ARG A 328 11.25 -15.15 0.18
C ARG A 328 12.72 -14.81 0.32
N LYS A 329 13.33 -14.27 -0.75
CA LYS A 329 14.74 -13.88 -0.73
C LYS A 329 15.01 -12.65 0.13
N ALA A 330 14.04 -11.77 0.35
CA ALA A 330 14.18 -10.64 1.26
C ALA A 330 14.22 -11.06 2.73
N LEU A 331 13.69 -12.25 3.06
CA LEU A 331 13.67 -12.82 4.41
C LEU A 331 14.94 -13.62 4.76
N GLU A 332 15.79 -13.96 3.76
CA GLU A 332 17.08 -14.64 3.96
C GLU A 332 18.15 -13.71 4.52
#